data_a557eca5df59a8e8fea8c6a4557e0d70
#
_entry.id   a557eca5df59a8e8fea8c6a4557e0d70
#
_cell.length_a   1.000
_cell.length_b   1.000
_cell.length_c   1.000
_cell.angle_alpha   90.00
_cell.angle_beta   90.00
_cell.angle_gamma   90.00
#
_symmetry.space_group_name_H-M   'P 1'
#
loop_
_entity.id
_entity.type
_entity.pdbx_description
1 polymer ?
#
loop_
_entity_poly.entity_id
_entity_poly.type
_entity_poly.pdbx_seq_one_letter_code
_entity_poly.pdbx_strand_id
1 'polypeptide(L)' 'MNADHADAQVLFCRHFAGLADTESATMSAVDRYGFDLVAVSDAHRTAVRLAFPEECTTGNQVRSAMVAMVAAARAAS' A
#
# COMPACT_ATOMS: atom_id res chain seq x y z
N MET A 1 -16.52 1.30 -1.08
CA MET A 1 -15.54 2.38 -0.96
C MET A 1 -14.28 1.87 -0.29
N ASN A 2 -14.34 1.63 1.02
CA ASN A 2 -13.18 1.14 1.72
C ASN A 2 -12.75 -0.26 1.28
N ALA A 3 -13.67 -1.08 0.80
CA ALA A 3 -13.35 -2.42 0.33
C ALA A 3 -12.36 -2.42 -0.83
N ASP A 4 -12.53 -1.50 -1.78
CA ASP A 4 -11.63 -1.41 -2.92
C ASP A 4 -10.22 -0.99 -2.51
N HIS A 5 -10.13 -0.05 -1.56
CA HIS A 5 -8.85 0.41 -1.05
C HIS A 5 -8.19 -0.65 -0.16
N ALA A 6 -8.98 -1.42 0.58
CA ALA A 6 -8.45 -2.47 1.43
C ALA A 6 -7.74 -3.55 0.62
N ASP A 7 -8.31 -3.95 -0.52
CA ASP A 7 -7.67 -4.91 -1.41
C ASP A 7 -6.35 -4.40 -1.95
N ALA A 8 -6.30 -3.13 -2.35
CA ALA A 8 -5.07 -2.53 -2.84
C ALA A 8 -3.99 -2.48 -1.76
N GLN A 9 -4.37 -2.15 -0.53
CA GLN A 9 -3.44 -2.08 0.59
C GLN A 9 -2.86 -3.45 0.94
N VAL A 10 -3.67 -4.49 0.92
CA VAL A 10 -3.19 -5.87 1.12
C VAL A 10 -2.22 -6.25 0.01
N LEU A 11 -2.55 -5.90 -1.23
CA LEU A 11 -1.69 -6.18 -2.37
C LEU A 11 -0.33 -5.48 -2.22
N PHE A 12 -0.31 -4.24 -1.75
CA PHE A 12 0.93 -3.52 -1.48
C PHE A 12 1.79 -4.26 -0.45
N CYS A 13 1.19 -4.71 0.64
CA CYS A 13 1.93 -5.42 1.67
C CYS A 13 2.51 -6.73 1.15
N ARG A 14 1.72 -7.48 0.39
CA ARG A 14 2.17 -8.76 -0.16
C ARG A 14 3.27 -8.60 -1.19
N HIS A 15 3.13 -7.62 -2.07
CA HIS A 15 4.07 -7.45 -3.19
C HIS A 15 5.30 -6.64 -2.80
N PHE A 16 5.11 -5.44 -2.23
CA PHE A 16 6.22 -4.52 -1.98
C PHE A 16 6.94 -4.78 -0.67
N ALA A 17 6.24 -5.27 0.34
CA ALA A 17 6.83 -5.55 1.64
C ALA A 17 7.19 -7.03 1.84
N GLY A 18 6.83 -7.89 0.90
CA GLY A 18 7.12 -9.31 1.01
C GLY A 18 6.33 -10.04 2.08
N LEU A 19 5.21 -9.47 2.53
CA LEU A 19 4.38 -10.05 3.57
C LEU A 19 3.24 -10.85 2.94
N ALA A 20 3.58 -12.02 2.40
CA ALA A 20 2.65 -12.84 1.64
C ALA A 20 1.43 -13.30 2.44
N ASP A 21 1.57 -13.37 3.76
CA ASP A 21 0.49 -13.83 4.65
C ASP A 21 -0.46 -12.73 5.07
N THR A 22 -0.31 -11.51 4.56
CA THR A 22 -1.16 -10.39 4.95
C THR A 22 -2.63 -10.71 4.66
N GLU A 23 -3.45 -10.65 5.70
CA GLU A 23 -4.89 -10.87 5.60
C GLU A 23 -5.64 -9.55 5.42
N SER A 24 -5.19 -8.51 6.10
CA SER A 24 -5.75 -7.17 5.98
C SER A 24 -4.66 -6.13 6.14
N ALA A 25 -4.93 -4.92 5.68
CA ALA A 25 -4.00 -3.82 5.81
C ALA A 25 -4.77 -2.51 5.91
N THR A 26 -4.24 -1.59 6.69
CA THR A 26 -4.84 -0.27 6.89
C THR A 26 -3.78 0.79 6.70
N MET A 27 -4.09 1.82 5.94
CA MET A 27 -3.20 2.96 5.80
C MET A 27 -3.29 3.82 7.06
N SER A 28 -2.16 4.04 7.70
CA SER A 28 -2.09 4.83 8.94
C SER A 28 -1.63 6.26 8.71
N ALA A 29 -0.85 6.50 7.67
CA ALA A 29 -0.34 7.84 7.36
C ALA A 29 0.08 7.92 5.90
N VAL A 30 0.09 9.13 5.37
CA VAL A 30 0.58 9.39 4.02
C VAL A 30 1.26 10.76 4.00
N ASP A 31 2.38 10.84 3.29
CA ASP A 31 3.07 12.10 3.07
C ASP A 31 3.56 12.17 1.61
N ARG A 32 4.34 13.21 1.29
CA ARG A 32 4.79 13.44 -0.09
C ARG A 32 5.75 12.37 -0.59
N TYR A 33 6.38 11.63 0.29
CA TYR A 33 7.40 10.64 -0.08
C TYR A 33 6.88 9.22 -0.11
N GLY A 34 5.79 8.95 0.59
CA GLY A 34 5.25 7.60 0.68
C GLY A 34 4.11 7.49 1.66
N PHE A 35 3.85 6.29 2.12
CA PHE A 35 2.75 6.04 3.03
C PHE A 35 3.06 4.88 3.95
N ASP A 36 2.39 4.89 5.10
CA ASP A 36 2.53 3.87 6.13
C ASP A 36 1.28 3.00 6.16
N LEU A 37 1.51 1.69 6.26
CA LEU A 37 0.44 0.71 6.37
C LEU A 37 0.66 -0.11 7.63
N VAL A 38 -0.43 -0.63 8.18
CA VAL A 38 -0.37 -1.66 9.21
C VAL A 38 -0.91 -2.94 8.58
N ALA A 39 -0.04 -3.92 8.39
CA ALA A 39 -0.42 -5.22 7.86
C ALA A 39 -0.78 -6.15 9.02
N VAL A 40 -1.89 -6.85 8.87
CA VAL A 40 -2.36 -7.80 9.89
C VAL A 40 -2.36 -9.19 9.30
N SER A 41 -1.73 -10.13 10.01
CA SER A 41 -1.64 -11.52 9.60
C SER A 41 -1.60 -12.38 10.85
N ASP A 42 -2.58 -13.28 11.01
CA ASP A 42 -2.63 -14.27 12.10
C ASP A 42 -2.37 -13.62 13.47
N ALA A 43 -3.08 -12.56 13.79
CA ALA A 43 -2.99 -11.81 15.04
C ALA A 43 -1.69 -11.00 15.20
N HIS A 44 -0.83 -11.00 14.21
CA HIS A 44 0.36 -10.15 14.19
C HIS A 44 0.12 -8.88 13.42
N ARG A 45 0.69 -7.78 13.91
CA ARG A 45 0.64 -6.48 13.22
C ARG A 45 2.04 -6.06 12.85
N THR A 46 2.22 -5.65 11.61
CA THR A 46 3.51 -5.21 11.10
C THR A 46 3.36 -3.82 10.49
N ALA A 47 4.15 -2.87 10.96
CA ALA A 47 4.20 -1.54 10.36
C ALA A 47 5.04 -1.60 9.09
N VAL A 48 4.49 -1.06 8.00
CA VAL A 48 5.13 -1.08 6.68
C VAL A 48 5.21 0.35 6.16
N ARG A 49 6.37 0.73 5.66
CA ARG A 49 6.55 2.02 4.98
C ARG A 49 6.87 1.76 3.52
N LEU A 50 6.07 2.33 2.62
CA LEU A 50 6.27 2.22 1.18
C LEU A 50 6.51 3.60 0.58
N ALA A 51 7.53 3.72 -0.25
CA ALA A 51 7.87 4.98 -0.90
C ALA A 51 7.13 5.09 -2.23
N PHE A 52 6.73 6.33 -2.57
CA PHE A 52 6.24 6.61 -3.92
C PHE A 52 7.40 6.57 -4.90
N PRO A 53 7.14 6.25 -6.19
CA PRO A 53 8.18 6.32 -7.22
C PRO A 53 8.79 7.72 -7.37
N GLU A 54 7.98 8.75 -7.10
CA GLU A 54 8.39 10.15 -7.16
C GLU A 54 7.72 10.92 -6.03
N GLU A 55 8.32 12.05 -5.64
CA GLU A 55 7.71 12.91 -4.64
C GLU A 55 6.34 13.39 -5.11
N CYS A 56 5.33 13.26 -4.24
CA CYS A 56 3.97 13.67 -4.52
C CYS A 56 3.61 14.90 -3.69
N THR A 57 3.31 16.01 -4.36
CA THR A 57 3.00 17.27 -3.69
C THR A 57 1.51 17.60 -3.69
N THR A 58 0.71 16.85 -4.42
CA THR A 58 -0.75 17.05 -4.48
C THR A 58 -1.47 15.72 -4.28
N GLY A 59 -2.75 15.80 -3.88
CA GLY A 59 -3.58 14.61 -3.73
C GLY A 59 -3.74 13.83 -5.02
N ASN A 60 -3.79 14.53 -6.16
CA ASN A 60 -3.88 13.87 -7.46
C ASN A 60 -2.63 13.06 -7.78
N GLN A 61 -1.45 13.59 -7.43
CA GLN A 61 -0.19 12.86 -7.61
C GLN A 61 -0.12 11.62 -6.74
N VAL A 62 -0.58 11.71 -5.50
CA VAL A 62 -0.66 10.57 -4.59
C VAL A 62 -1.55 9.48 -5.20
N ARG A 63 -2.72 9.86 -5.66
CA ARG A 63 -3.66 8.92 -6.29
C ARG A 63 -3.02 8.25 -7.51
N SER A 64 -2.40 9.04 -8.38
CA SER A 64 -1.76 8.50 -9.58
C SER A 64 -0.64 7.55 -9.24
N ALA A 65 0.17 7.86 -8.24
CA ALA A 65 1.26 7.00 -7.79
C ALA A 65 0.71 5.67 -7.26
N MET A 66 -0.34 5.71 -6.45
CA MET A 66 -0.95 4.50 -5.90
C MET A 66 -1.55 3.63 -6.99
N VAL A 67 -2.22 4.23 -7.98
CA VAL A 67 -2.78 3.48 -9.12
C VAL A 67 -1.66 2.79 -9.89
N ALA A 68 -0.55 3.48 -10.13
CA ALA A 68 0.59 2.90 -10.81
C ALA A 68 1.20 1.74 -10.02
N MET A 69 1.28 1.87 -8.69
CA MET A 69 1.79 0.81 -7.82
C MET A 69 0.89 -0.41 -7.83
N VAL A 70 -0.43 -0.21 -7.81
CA VAL A 70 -1.39 -1.31 -7.92
C VAL A 70 -1.23 -2.04 -9.25
N ALA A 71 -1.10 -1.30 -10.34
CA ALA A 71 -0.92 -1.89 -11.66
C ALA A 71 0.38 -2.70 -11.73
N ALA A 72 1.46 -2.19 -11.17
CA ALA A 72 2.74 -2.89 -11.13
C ALA A 72 2.64 -4.18 -10.31
N ALA A 73 1.98 -4.12 -9.16
CA ALA A 73 1.82 -5.30 -8.31
C ALA A 73 0.97 -6.37 -8.98
N ARG A 74 -0.11 -5.97 -9.65
CA ARG A 74 -0.98 -6.91 -10.36
C ARG A 74 -0.27 -7.54 -11.55
N ALA A 75 0.54 -6.77 -12.25
CA ALA A 75 1.31 -7.28 -13.40
C ALA A 75 2.35 -8.31 -12.97
N ALA A 76 2.86 -8.20 -11.75
CA ALA A 76 3.86 -9.11 -11.22
C ALA A 76 3.26 -10.37 -10.59
N SER A 77 1.95 -10.38 -10.37
CA SER A 77 1.26 -11.49 -9.69
C SER A 77 1.05 -12.69 -10.58
#